data_158b5c28dde8d24aaa195fb3a6f5b777
#
_entry.id   158b5c28dde8d24aaa195fb3a6f5b777
#
_cell.length_a   1.000
_cell.length_b   1.000
_cell.length_c   1.000
_cell.angle_alpha   90.00
_cell.angle_beta   90.00
_cell.angle_gamma   90.00
#
_symmetry.space_group_name_H-M   'P 1'
#
loop_
_entity.id
_entity.type
_entity.pdbx_description
1 polymer ?
#
loop_
_entity_poly.entity_id
_entity_poly.type
_entity_poly.pdbx_seq_one_letter_code
_entity_poly.pdbx_strand_id
1 'polypeptide(L)'
;MIKAWLLDEMFRCDRMHLTIDGTLGEWGAGDSVAEEEELPQAPQNVRAKSSNGRVTITWDPVPDAMYYNLYFQTTKGVMIKPSDLTRPIASADDFKAVIGVKKDKATCVEGVQSPFVHDDLANGTCYHYVVTVVTQKGESLESQEVMAIPSPYLLAMIIGREGLDDGEFSSPTGITLDKDGNIYIADTDNHSIQKLDKSGKFLARWGGDPSAQEGSFYYPRGLAVGPNDVLYIADSGNNRIQKFDLNGNVMQAWGKFGFAWRGADLGKFDVPWGLATDADGNLYVSDTSNARIQKFTSDGTSLLKWGRDGSFDGAFFFPRGVAVDFVGNIFVADESNN
;
A
#
# COMPACT_ATOMS: atom_id res chain seq x y z
N MET A 1 29.88 -8.66 26.74
CA MET A 1 30.87 -8.80 25.66
C MET A 1 31.47 -10.21 25.60
N ILE A 2 31.86 -10.80 26.71
CA ILE A 2 32.45 -12.16 26.77
C ILE A 2 31.48 -13.26 26.31
N LYS A 3 30.16 -13.14 26.56
CA LYS A 3 29.16 -14.15 26.21
C LYS A 3 28.85 -14.21 24.72
N ALA A 4 28.90 -13.10 24.00
CA ALA A 4 28.65 -13.09 22.55
C ALA A 4 29.86 -13.63 21.76
N TRP A 5 31.05 -13.43 22.27
CA TRP A 5 32.30 -13.96 21.69
C TRP A 5 32.40 -15.48 21.87
N LEU A 6 31.97 -16.01 23.02
CA LEU A 6 31.95 -17.46 23.31
C LEU A 6 30.97 -18.21 22.38
N LEU A 7 29.84 -17.61 21.99
CA LEU A 7 28.89 -18.22 21.05
C LEU A 7 29.43 -18.24 19.61
N ASP A 8 30.13 -17.19 19.19
CA ASP A 8 30.71 -17.13 17.83
C ASP A 8 31.93 -18.07 17.70
N GLU A 9 32.67 -18.31 18.79
CA GLU A 9 33.78 -19.27 18.85
C GLU A 9 33.29 -20.72 18.97
N MET A 10 32.18 -21.00 19.63
CA MET A 10 31.59 -22.34 19.69
C MET A 10 31.20 -22.90 18.32
N PHE A 11 30.81 -22.03 17.38
CA PHE A 11 30.52 -22.43 15.98
C PHE A 11 31.77 -22.53 15.10
N ARG A 12 32.93 -22.12 15.57
CA ARG A 12 34.19 -22.13 14.77
C ARG A 12 35.25 -23.08 15.26
N CYS A 13 35.04 -23.75 16.40
CA CYS A 13 36.12 -24.54 17.01
C CYS A 13 35.73 -25.97 17.30
N ASP A 14 36.25 -26.91 16.50
CA ASP A 14 36.05 -28.36 16.61
C ASP A 14 36.61 -29.02 17.87
N ARG A 15 37.05 -28.27 18.91
CA ARG A 15 37.88 -28.85 20.00
C ARG A 15 37.77 -28.29 21.40
N MET A 16 36.75 -27.56 21.81
CA MET A 16 36.68 -27.11 23.20
C MET A 16 35.37 -27.50 23.89
N HIS A 17 35.51 -28.32 24.94
CA HIS A 17 34.45 -28.54 25.92
C HIS A 17 34.75 -27.77 27.19
N LEU A 18 33.75 -27.05 27.70
CA LEU A 18 33.86 -26.35 29.00
C LEU A 18 33.33 -27.26 30.11
N THR A 19 34.13 -27.56 31.12
CA THR A 19 33.66 -28.27 32.29
C THR A 19 32.98 -27.33 33.29
N ILE A 20 32.12 -27.87 34.17
CA ILE A 20 31.26 -27.08 35.09
C ILE A 20 32.07 -26.20 36.06
N ASP A 21 33.35 -26.49 36.29
CA ASP A 21 34.25 -25.75 37.15
C ASP A 21 35.11 -24.69 36.44
N GLY A 22 34.96 -24.58 35.11
CA GLY A 22 35.66 -23.58 34.30
C GLY A 22 37.12 -23.93 34.01
N THR A 23 37.55 -25.18 34.20
CA THR A 23 38.90 -25.64 33.83
C THR A 23 38.88 -26.27 32.43
N LEU A 24 39.95 -26.01 31.64
CA LEU A 24 40.17 -26.64 30.33
C LEU A 24 40.79 -28.04 30.54
N GLY A 25 40.11 -29.08 30.09
CA GLY A 25 40.67 -30.47 30.11
C GLY A 25 41.12 -30.88 28.69
N GLU A 26 42.34 -31.42 28.55
CA GLU A 26 42.77 -32.11 27.35
C GLU A 26 42.23 -33.54 27.34
N TRP A 27 41.57 -33.94 26.26
CA TRP A 27 41.10 -35.32 26.07
C TRP A 27 42.20 -36.15 25.36
N GLY A 28 42.48 -37.31 25.89
CA GLY A 28 43.39 -38.29 25.26
C GLY A 28 42.77 -38.93 24.02
N ALA A 29 43.58 -39.25 23.03
CA ALA A 29 43.19 -39.93 21.83
C ALA A 29 42.64 -41.34 22.13
N GLY A 30 41.31 -41.49 22.18
CA GLY A 30 40.68 -42.80 22.41
C GLY A 30 39.17 -42.76 22.64
N ASP A 31 38.58 -41.62 22.98
CA ASP A 31 37.14 -41.56 23.17
C ASP A 31 36.42 -41.29 21.84
N SER A 32 35.48 -42.18 21.49
CA SER A 32 34.56 -41.98 20.35
C SER A 32 33.79 -40.71 20.61
N VAL A 33 34.08 -39.66 19.84
CA VAL A 33 33.26 -38.45 19.77
C VAL A 33 31.87 -38.90 19.38
N ALA A 34 30.86 -38.73 20.26
CA ALA A 34 29.48 -38.86 19.86
C ALA A 34 29.28 -37.86 18.72
N GLU A 35 28.83 -38.30 17.55
CA GLU A 35 28.48 -37.40 16.45
C GLU A 35 27.48 -36.37 17.01
N GLU A 36 27.86 -35.12 17.05
CA GLU A 36 26.93 -34.03 17.34
C GLU A 36 25.79 -34.15 16.31
N GLU A 37 24.60 -34.53 16.76
CA GLU A 37 23.43 -34.53 15.88
C GLU A 37 23.19 -33.08 15.45
N GLU A 38 23.55 -32.74 14.20
CA GLU A 38 23.24 -31.46 13.61
C GLU A 38 21.73 -31.26 13.62
N LEU A 39 21.28 -30.10 14.14
CA LEU A 39 19.88 -29.71 14.08
C LEU A 39 19.40 -29.66 12.62
N PRO A 40 18.11 -29.94 12.37
CA PRO A 40 17.57 -29.82 11.03
C PRO A 40 17.76 -28.41 10.46
N GLN A 41 17.97 -28.32 9.15
CA GLN A 41 18.07 -27.02 8.48
C GLN A 41 16.72 -26.27 8.58
N ALA A 42 16.76 -25.00 8.93
CA ALA A 42 15.57 -24.16 8.96
C ALA A 42 14.89 -24.05 7.59
N PRO A 43 13.53 -23.96 7.52
CA PRO A 43 12.81 -23.78 6.28
C PRO A 43 13.29 -22.56 5.49
N GLN A 44 13.48 -22.73 4.19
CA GLN A 44 13.98 -21.70 3.29
C GLN A 44 12.83 -21.11 2.43
N ASN A 45 13.08 -19.96 1.83
CA ASN A 45 12.14 -19.28 0.92
C ASN A 45 10.76 -19.04 1.54
N VAL A 46 10.73 -18.75 2.84
CA VAL A 46 9.48 -18.39 3.52
C VAL A 46 8.94 -17.10 2.92
N ARG A 47 7.67 -17.10 2.56
CA ARG A 47 6.96 -15.94 1.96
C ARG A 47 5.60 -15.80 2.61
N ALA A 48 5.15 -14.57 2.76
CA ALA A 48 3.82 -14.24 3.26
C ALA A 48 3.05 -13.39 2.22
N LYS A 49 1.81 -13.78 1.92
CA LYS A 49 0.92 -13.08 1.01
C LYS A 49 -0.37 -12.70 1.74
N SER A 50 -0.67 -11.40 1.81
CA SER A 50 -1.87 -10.87 2.44
C SER A 50 -3.10 -10.98 1.56
N SER A 51 -4.28 -11.08 2.19
CA SER A 51 -5.60 -10.88 1.63
C SER A 51 -6.55 -10.35 2.69
N ASN A 52 -7.85 -10.20 2.40
CA ASN A 52 -8.83 -9.70 3.37
C ASN A 52 -8.94 -10.62 4.59
N GLY A 53 -8.53 -10.12 5.75
CA GLY A 53 -8.55 -10.86 7.01
C GLY A 53 -7.69 -12.12 7.06
N ARG A 54 -6.70 -12.26 6.15
CA ARG A 54 -6.00 -13.51 5.91
C ARG A 54 -4.56 -13.30 5.47
N VAL A 55 -3.66 -14.21 5.85
CA VAL A 55 -2.28 -14.31 5.33
C VAL A 55 -2.02 -15.75 4.92
N THR A 56 -1.52 -15.96 3.71
CA THR A 56 -1.01 -17.25 3.25
C THR A 56 0.49 -17.27 3.38
N ILE A 57 1.03 -18.23 4.13
CA ILE A 57 2.47 -18.43 4.34
C ILE A 57 2.91 -19.66 3.54
N THR A 58 4.01 -19.55 2.80
CA THR A 58 4.60 -20.63 2.01
C THR A 58 6.08 -20.75 2.30
N TRP A 59 6.62 -21.97 2.21
CA TRP A 59 8.05 -22.27 2.35
C TRP A 59 8.41 -23.51 1.55
N ASP A 60 9.70 -23.68 1.30
CA ASP A 60 10.20 -24.87 0.62
C ASP A 60 10.19 -26.07 1.56
N PRO A 61 9.86 -27.28 1.08
CA PRO A 61 9.89 -28.50 1.87
C PRO A 61 11.31 -28.84 2.33
N VAL A 62 11.45 -29.23 3.59
CA VAL A 62 12.72 -29.68 4.18
C VAL A 62 12.75 -31.23 4.15
N PRO A 63 13.87 -31.87 3.74
CA PRO A 63 14.00 -33.34 3.79
C PRO A 63 13.75 -33.88 5.21
N ASP A 64 13.14 -35.06 5.30
CA ASP A 64 12.84 -35.75 6.57
C ASP A 64 11.93 -34.98 7.53
N ALA A 65 11.24 -33.90 7.06
CA ALA A 65 10.28 -33.17 7.84
C ALA A 65 9.11 -34.08 8.28
N MET A 66 8.87 -34.12 9.57
CA MET A 66 7.68 -34.76 10.14
C MET A 66 6.50 -33.79 10.08
N TYR A 67 6.72 -32.55 10.49
CA TYR A 67 5.77 -31.43 10.42
C TYR A 67 6.51 -30.10 10.60
N TYR A 68 5.77 -29.00 10.49
CA TYR A 68 6.29 -27.65 10.70
C TYR A 68 5.52 -26.96 11.82
N ASN A 69 6.17 -26.04 12.53
CA ASN A 69 5.53 -25.11 13.45
C ASN A 69 5.61 -23.71 12.89
N LEU A 70 4.51 -22.96 12.99
CA LEU A 70 4.43 -21.57 12.61
C LEU A 70 4.31 -20.70 13.86
N TYR A 71 5.20 -19.77 14.04
CA TYR A 71 5.15 -18.79 15.12
C TYR A 71 4.80 -17.42 14.56
N PHE A 72 3.89 -16.71 15.24
CA PHE A 72 3.52 -15.36 14.81
C PHE A 72 3.23 -14.43 15.98
N GLN A 73 3.39 -13.12 15.74
CA GLN A 73 3.05 -12.06 16.66
C GLN A 73 2.85 -10.73 15.90
N THR A 74 2.35 -9.69 16.61
CA THR A 74 2.08 -8.37 16.02
C THR A 74 3.22 -7.37 16.26
N THR A 75 4.28 -7.76 16.97
CA THR A 75 5.47 -6.94 17.20
C THR A 75 6.66 -7.54 16.48
N LYS A 76 7.52 -6.70 15.91
CA LYS A 76 8.76 -7.15 15.25
C LYS A 76 9.68 -7.87 16.23
N GLY A 77 10.33 -8.94 15.78
CA GLY A 77 11.34 -9.67 16.56
C GLY A 77 10.81 -10.97 17.15
N VAL A 78 10.18 -11.80 16.33
CA VAL A 78 9.89 -13.21 16.67
C VAL A 78 11.20 -13.96 16.92
N MET A 79 12.30 -13.51 16.30
CA MET A 79 13.63 -14.12 16.42
C MET A 79 14.26 -13.92 17.78
N ILE A 80 14.89 -14.96 18.29
CA ILE A 80 15.69 -14.91 19.52
C ILE A 80 17.02 -14.23 19.22
N LYS A 81 17.30 -13.12 19.91
CA LYS A 81 18.64 -12.53 19.87
C LYS A 81 19.53 -13.23 20.92
N PRO A 82 20.81 -13.50 20.62
CA PRO A 82 21.75 -14.02 21.60
C PRO A 82 21.83 -13.22 22.90
N SER A 83 21.57 -11.89 22.83
CA SER A 83 21.57 -10.98 24.00
C SER A 83 20.44 -11.27 25.01
N ASP A 84 19.45 -12.06 24.65
CA ASP A 84 18.30 -12.37 25.51
C ASP A 84 18.49 -13.66 26.32
N LEU A 85 19.61 -14.34 26.11
CA LEU A 85 20.00 -15.54 26.85
C LEU A 85 20.54 -15.11 28.26
N THR A 86 19.69 -15.20 29.28
CA THR A 86 20.01 -14.77 30.64
C THR A 86 20.64 -15.88 31.49
N ARG A 87 20.75 -17.12 30.99
CA ARG A 87 21.35 -18.25 31.70
C ARG A 87 22.49 -18.87 30.89
N PRO A 88 23.51 -19.42 31.55
CA PRO A 88 24.47 -20.32 30.89
C PRO A 88 23.71 -21.55 30.35
N ILE A 89 23.93 -21.90 29.10
CA ILE A 89 23.41 -23.11 28.49
C ILE A 89 24.36 -24.25 28.86
N ALA A 90 23.94 -25.14 29.77
CA ALA A 90 24.74 -26.27 30.25
C ALA A 90 24.35 -27.59 29.58
N SER A 91 23.19 -27.66 28.87
CA SER A 91 22.70 -28.86 28.22
C SER A 91 21.79 -28.55 27.03
N ALA A 92 21.52 -29.52 26.17
CA ALA A 92 20.54 -29.43 25.10
C ALA A 92 19.12 -29.11 25.62
N ASP A 93 18.78 -29.52 26.84
CA ASP A 93 17.49 -29.20 27.47
C ASP A 93 17.46 -27.75 27.97
N ASP A 94 18.59 -27.19 28.44
CA ASP A 94 18.71 -25.78 28.76
C ASP A 94 18.60 -24.91 27.51
N PHE A 95 19.15 -25.38 26.38
CA PHE A 95 19.01 -24.68 25.09
C PHE A 95 17.54 -24.68 24.62
N LYS A 96 16.83 -25.82 24.73
CA LYS A 96 15.39 -25.88 24.46
C LYS A 96 14.57 -24.98 25.38
N ALA A 97 14.91 -24.92 26.68
CA ALA A 97 14.24 -24.06 27.65
C ALA A 97 14.46 -22.57 27.34
N VAL A 98 15.64 -22.20 26.86
CA VAL A 98 15.95 -20.81 26.49
C VAL A 98 15.26 -20.38 25.18
N ILE A 99 15.19 -21.28 24.21
CA ILE A 99 14.38 -21.07 23.00
C ILE A 99 12.90 -20.95 23.38
N GLY A 100 12.40 -21.78 24.31
CA GLY A 100 11.04 -21.71 24.83
C GLY A 100 10.68 -20.36 25.46
N VAL A 101 11.59 -19.72 26.20
CA VAL A 101 11.32 -18.47 26.91
C VAL A 101 10.96 -17.28 25.99
N LYS A 102 11.40 -17.29 24.73
CA LYS A 102 10.97 -16.26 23.77
C LYS A 102 9.77 -16.64 22.92
N LYS A 103 9.61 -17.93 22.65
CA LYS A 103 8.43 -18.45 22.03
C LYS A 103 7.18 -18.21 22.89
N ASP A 104 7.31 -18.00 24.20
CA ASP A 104 6.22 -17.69 25.13
C ASP A 104 5.46 -16.38 24.80
N LYS A 105 6.02 -15.50 23.98
CA LYS A 105 5.38 -14.25 23.53
C LYS A 105 4.77 -14.35 22.14
N ALA A 106 5.15 -15.33 21.34
CA ALA A 106 4.60 -15.60 20.02
C ALA A 106 3.57 -16.71 20.11
N THR A 107 2.48 -16.59 19.37
CA THR A 107 1.52 -17.67 19.23
C THR A 107 2.11 -18.73 18.29
N CYS A 108 2.09 -20.01 18.72
CA CYS A 108 2.52 -21.13 17.93
C CYS A 108 1.31 -21.90 17.36
N VAL A 109 1.39 -22.28 16.09
CA VAL A 109 0.49 -23.24 15.46
C VAL A 109 1.32 -24.43 15.04
N GLU A 110 1.10 -25.58 15.67
CA GLU A 110 1.85 -26.81 15.45
C GLU A 110 1.26 -27.66 14.33
N GLY A 111 2.10 -28.47 13.68
CA GLY A 111 1.66 -29.43 12.70
C GLY A 111 1.18 -28.86 11.37
N VAL A 112 1.61 -27.65 11.00
CA VAL A 112 1.20 -27.00 9.77
C VAL A 112 1.93 -27.55 8.54
N GLN A 113 1.35 -27.31 7.37
CA GLN A 113 1.92 -27.67 6.06
C GLN A 113 1.97 -26.42 5.18
N SER A 114 2.93 -26.38 4.22
CA SER A 114 3.00 -25.32 3.20
C SER A 114 2.12 -25.69 1.99
N PRO A 115 1.24 -24.80 1.51
CA PRO A 115 0.89 -23.50 2.07
C PRO A 115 0.04 -23.56 3.33
N PHE A 116 0.29 -22.69 4.29
CA PHE A 116 -0.56 -22.50 5.46
C PHE A 116 -1.38 -21.21 5.31
N VAL A 117 -2.66 -21.24 5.68
CA VAL A 117 -3.54 -20.08 5.65
C VAL A 117 -3.91 -19.70 7.07
N HIS A 118 -3.54 -18.49 7.49
CA HIS A 118 -3.90 -17.87 8.75
C HIS A 118 -5.09 -16.95 8.52
N ASP A 119 -6.25 -17.36 8.99
CA ASP A 119 -7.54 -16.70 8.84
C ASP A 119 -7.87 -15.80 10.04
N ASP A 120 -8.99 -15.06 9.94
CA ASP A 120 -9.58 -14.23 10.99
C ASP A 120 -8.65 -13.14 11.55
N LEU A 121 -7.74 -12.64 10.73
CA LEU A 121 -6.79 -11.62 11.09
C LEU A 121 -7.37 -10.22 10.97
N ALA A 122 -6.98 -9.31 11.88
CA ALA A 122 -7.36 -7.92 11.80
C ALA A 122 -6.66 -7.22 10.62
N ASN A 123 -7.46 -6.66 9.70
CA ASN A 123 -6.94 -5.85 8.60
C ASN A 123 -6.19 -4.62 9.13
N GLY A 124 -5.10 -4.25 8.47
CA GLY A 124 -4.26 -3.13 8.87
C GLY A 124 -3.26 -3.44 9.99
N THR A 125 -3.34 -4.62 10.61
CA THR A 125 -2.39 -5.06 11.63
C THR A 125 -1.21 -5.77 10.99
N CYS A 126 0.02 -5.41 11.36
CA CYS A 126 1.23 -6.09 10.90
C CYS A 126 1.44 -7.38 11.69
N TYR A 127 1.53 -8.49 11.00
CA TYR A 127 1.86 -9.80 11.57
C TYR A 127 3.24 -10.24 11.10
N HIS A 128 4.04 -10.74 12.04
CA HIS A 128 5.39 -11.27 11.81
C HIS A 128 5.36 -12.77 11.98
N TYR A 129 6.01 -13.50 11.09
CA TYR A 129 5.99 -14.96 11.04
C TYR A 129 7.39 -15.53 10.92
N VAL A 130 7.66 -16.62 11.63
CA VAL A 130 8.78 -17.54 11.39
C VAL A 130 8.26 -18.97 11.37
N VAL A 131 8.95 -19.84 10.65
CA VAL A 131 8.63 -21.27 10.53
C VAL A 131 9.82 -22.09 11.00
N THR A 132 9.54 -23.15 11.74
CA THR A 132 10.52 -24.19 12.08
C THR A 132 10.08 -25.51 11.49
N VAL A 133 11.00 -26.45 11.32
CA VAL A 133 10.73 -27.82 10.93
C VAL A 133 11.06 -28.77 12.09
N VAL A 134 10.22 -29.76 12.27
CA VAL A 134 10.44 -30.84 13.24
C VAL A 134 10.74 -32.13 12.50
N THR A 135 11.86 -32.75 12.84
CA THR A 135 12.32 -34.03 12.32
C THR A 135 12.58 -35.00 13.49
N GLN A 136 13.02 -36.22 13.21
CA GLN A 136 13.46 -37.14 14.26
C GLN A 136 14.65 -36.59 15.08
N LYS A 137 15.46 -35.71 14.51
CA LYS A 137 16.60 -35.05 15.15
C LYS A 137 16.21 -33.87 16.03
N GLY A 138 14.95 -33.48 16.07
CA GLY A 138 14.42 -32.36 16.83
C GLY A 138 13.86 -31.23 15.97
N GLU A 139 13.63 -30.10 16.58
CA GLU A 139 13.14 -28.87 15.93
C GLU A 139 14.30 -27.99 15.45
N SER A 140 14.21 -27.46 14.21
CA SER A 140 15.22 -26.57 13.64
C SER A 140 15.26 -25.21 14.34
N LEU A 141 16.27 -24.42 14.01
CA LEU A 141 16.23 -22.97 14.23
C LEU A 141 15.11 -22.35 13.38
N GLU A 142 14.77 -21.12 13.69
CA GLU A 142 13.76 -20.33 12.99
C GLU A 142 14.21 -19.97 11.57
N SER A 143 13.27 -19.95 10.66
CA SER A 143 13.46 -19.40 9.33
C SER A 143 13.73 -17.88 9.38
N GLN A 144 14.05 -17.28 8.24
CA GLN A 144 13.99 -15.83 8.09
C GLN A 144 12.58 -15.34 8.44
N GLU A 145 12.50 -14.25 9.23
CA GLU A 145 11.23 -13.59 9.56
C GLU A 145 10.61 -12.95 8.30
N VAL A 146 9.34 -13.19 8.09
CA VAL A 146 8.54 -12.52 7.07
C VAL A 146 7.38 -11.77 7.73
N MET A 147 6.95 -10.67 7.12
CA MET A 147 5.84 -9.87 7.61
C MET A 147 4.74 -9.75 6.57
N ALA A 148 3.50 -9.60 7.05
CA ALA A 148 2.34 -9.33 6.22
C ALA A 148 1.30 -8.49 6.96
N ILE A 149 0.59 -7.65 6.22
CA ILE A 149 -0.51 -6.83 6.71
C ILE A 149 -1.77 -7.27 5.95
N PRO A 150 -2.70 -8.00 6.58
CA PRO A 150 -3.98 -8.31 5.97
C PRO A 150 -4.69 -7.03 5.56
N SER A 151 -5.30 -7.02 4.39
CA SER A 151 -6.01 -5.86 3.88
C SER A 151 -7.17 -6.31 2.99
N PRO A 152 -8.33 -5.67 3.07
CA PRO A 152 -9.41 -5.88 2.11
C PRO A 152 -9.04 -5.36 0.72
N TYR A 153 -8.00 -4.52 0.66
CA TYR A 153 -7.50 -3.93 -0.57
C TYR A 153 -6.20 -4.62 -0.97
N LEU A 154 -6.22 -5.33 -2.07
CA LEU A 154 -5.01 -5.90 -2.68
C LEU A 154 -4.56 -4.98 -3.80
N LEU A 155 -3.25 -4.84 -3.97
CA LEU A 155 -2.70 -4.28 -5.20
C LEU A 155 -3.09 -5.22 -6.35
N ALA A 156 -4.13 -4.85 -7.10
CA ALA A 156 -4.63 -5.66 -8.20
C ALA A 156 -3.71 -5.54 -9.42
N MET A 157 -3.31 -4.31 -9.74
CA MET A 157 -2.39 -4.04 -10.84
C MET A 157 -1.71 -2.68 -10.69
N ILE A 158 -0.60 -2.51 -11.40
CA ILE A 158 0.04 -1.22 -11.67
C ILE A 158 -0.18 -0.93 -13.15
N ILE A 159 -0.66 0.27 -13.47
CA ILE A 159 -0.95 0.70 -14.83
C ILE A 159 -0.01 1.83 -15.22
N GLY A 160 0.62 1.69 -16.37
CA GLY A 160 1.44 2.72 -16.98
C GLY A 160 2.85 2.83 -16.40
N ARG A 161 3.61 3.72 -17.00
CA ARG A 161 4.95 4.17 -16.62
C ARG A 161 5.11 5.62 -17.06
N GLU A 162 6.17 6.28 -16.66
CA GLU A 162 6.49 7.62 -17.15
C GLU A 162 6.78 7.60 -18.65
N GLY A 163 6.18 8.56 -19.38
CA GLY A 163 6.39 8.72 -20.81
C GLY A 163 5.28 9.50 -21.55
N LEU A 164 5.37 9.49 -22.89
CA LEU A 164 4.50 10.23 -23.80
C LEU A 164 3.61 9.32 -24.66
N ASP A 165 3.91 8.03 -24.70
CA ASP A 165 3.21 7.07 -25.54
C ASP A 165 1.86 6.63 -24.92
N ASP A 166 1.07 5.89 -25.70
CA ASP A 166 -0.21 5.35 -25.26
C ASP A 166 -0.04 4.39 -24.06
N GLY A 167 -0.72 4.70 -22.97
CA GLY A 167 -0.59 3.98 -21.70
C GLY A 167 0.61 4.40 -20.84
N GLU A 168 1.36 5.42 -21.25
CA GLU A 168 2.37 6.11 -20.47
C GLU A 168 1.83 7.47 -19.99
N PHE A 169 2.34 7.98 -18.87
CA PHE A 169 1.81 9.18 -18.24
C PHE A 169 2.93 10.12 -17.76
N SER A 170 2.63 11.42 -17.75
CA SER A 170 3.46 12.43 -17.10
C SER A 170 2.63 13.22 -16.09
N SER A 171 3.01 13.11 -14.81
CA SER A 171 2.32 13.76 -13.68
C SER A 171 0.79 13.53 -13.70
N PRO A 172 0.28 12.29 -13.79
CA PRO A 172 -1.16 12.04 -13.79
C PRO A 172 -1.78 12.51 -12.46
N THR A 173 -2.88 13.26 -12.52
CA THR A 173 -3.49 13.86 -11.30
C THR A 173 -4.91 13.39 -11.02
N GLY A 174 -5.74 13.22 -12.03
CA GLY A 174 -7.13 12.80 -11.89
C GLY A 174 -7.37 11.41 -12.44
N ILE A 175 -8.24 10.67 -11.76
CA ILE A 175 -8.68 9.34 -12.19
C ILE A 175 -10.18 9.18 -11.88
N THR A 176 -10.91 8.57 -12.80
CA THR A 176 -12.31 8.18 -12.59
C THR A 176 -12.65 6.92 -13.38
N LEU A 177 -13.79 6.31 -13.07
CA LEU A 177 -14.27 5.11 -13.71
C LEU A 177 -15.66 5.34 -14.30
N ASP A 178 -15.97 4.70 -15.44
CA ASP A 178 -17.34 4.56 -15.88
C ASP A 178 -18.00 3.29 -15.29
N LYS A 179 -19.28 3.09 -15.57
CA LYS A 179 -20.07 1.94 -15.10
C LYS A 179 -19.57 0.59 -15.64
N ASP A 180 -18.85 0.59 -16.76
CA ASP A 180 -18.30 -0.61 -17.40
C ASP A 180 -16.91 -0.95 -16.86
N GLY A 181 -16.37 -0.09 -15.97
CA GLY A 181 -15.07 -0.20 -15.33
C GLY A 181 -13.93 0.33 -16.20
N ASN A 182 -14.20 1.06 -17.29
CA ASN A 182 -13.14 1.75 -18.01
C ASN A 182 -12.59 2.89 -17.15
N ILE A 183 -11.29 3.09 -17.25
CA ILE A 183 -10.50 4.02 -16.44
C ILE A 183 -10.19 5.24 -17.28
N TYR A 184 -10.43 6.43 -16.74
CA TYR A 184 -10.08 7.71 -17.35
C TYR A 184 -9.04 8.40 -16.50
N ILE A 185 -7.93 8.82 -17.10
CA ILE A 185 -6.79 9.43 -16.42
C ILE A 185 -6.48 10.79 -17.03
N ALA A 186 -6.39 11.82 -16.19
CA ALA A 186 -5.85 13.11 -16.57
C ALA A 186 -4.32 13.03 -16.57
N ASP A 187 -3.76 12.95 -17.74
CA ASP A 187 -2.32 12.91 -18.02
C ASP A 187 -1.83 14.37 -18.16
N THR A 188 -1.62 14.98 -16.99
CA THR A 188 -1.62 16.43 -16.81
C THR A 188 -0.54 17.13 -17.61
N ASP A 189 0.72 16.69 -17.49
CA ASP A 189 1.85 17.34 -18.18
C ASP A 189 1.91 16.97 -19.67
N ASN A 190 1.22 15.90 -20.08
CA ASN A 190 1.01 15.56 -21.48
C ASN A 190 -0.24 16.22 -22.08
N HIS A 191 -0.92 17.08 -21.32
CA HIS A 191 -2.09 17.85 -21.77
C HIS A 191 -3.19 16.99 -22.40
N SER A 192 -3.37 15.77 -21.91
CA SER A 192 -4.27 14.78 -22.48
C SER A 192 -5.12 14.05 -21.44
N ILE A 193 -6.16 13.43 -21.92
CA ILE A 193 -6.94 12.45 -21.17
C ILE A 193 -6.73 11.09 -21.84
N GLN A 194 -6.41 10.08 -21.08
CA GLN A 194 -6.32 8.71 -21.57
C GLN A 194 -7.43 7.85 -21.01
N LYS A 195 -8.03 7.03 -21.88
CA LYS A 195 -9.02 6.00 -21.54
C LYS A 195 -8.39 4.63 -21.65
N LEU A 196 -8.55 3.81 -20.61
CA LEU A 196 -8.12 2.42 -20.58
C LEU A 196 -9.32 1.52 -20.24
N ASP A 197 -9.25 0.25 -20.60
CA ASP A 197 -10.23 -0.72 -20.14
C ASP A 197 -9.95 -1.12 -18.67
N LYS A 198 -10.84 -1.91 -18.09
CA LYS A 198 -10.74 -2.40 -16.70
C LYS A 198 -9.50 -3.28 -16.43
N SER A 199 -8.79 -3.73 -17.46
CA SER A 199 -7.53 -4.46 -17.35
C SER A 199 -6.30 -3.56 -17.44
N GLY A 200 -6.49 -2.23 -17.66
CA GLY A 200 -5.43 -1.25 -17.84
C GLY A 200 -4.91 -1.16 -19.27
N LYS A 201 -5.56 -1.80 -20.24
CA LYS A 201 -5.20 -1.70 -21.66
C LYS A 201 -5.67 -0.37 -22.23
N PHE A 202 -4.80 0.34 -22.92
CA PHE A 202 -5.12 1.58 -23.62
C PHE A 202 -6.24 1.41 -24.65
N LEU A 203 -7.18 2.35 -24.66
CA LEU A 203 -8.31 2.41 -25.58
C LEU A 203 -8.32 3.68 -26.43
N ALA A 204 -8.09 4.84 -25.84
CA ALA A 204 -8.16 6.12 -26.54
C ALA A 204 -7.37 7.23 -25.78
N ARG A 205 -6.99 8.27 -26.53
CA ARG A 205 -6.40 9.51 -26.00
C ARG A 205 -7.10 10.70 -26.63
N TRP A 206 -7.37 11.74 -25.84
CA TRP A 206 -7.92 13.03 -26.28
C TRP A 206 -7.01 14.14 -25.83
N GLY A 207 -6.88 15.19 -26.64
CA GLY A 207 -5.92 16.28 -26.39
C GLY A 207 -4.50 15.92 -26.85
N GLY A 208 -3.49 16.40 -26.12
CA GLY A 208 -2.07 16.23 -26.44
C GLY A 208 -1.41 17.52 -26.98
N ASP A 209 -2.18 18.40 -27.60
CA ASP A 209 -1.73 19.73 -28.00
C ASP A 209 -2.26 20.78 -27.01
N PRO A 210 -1.39 21.47 -26.24
CA PRO A 210 -1.82 22.45 -25.26
C PRO A 210 -2.47 23.65 -25.97
N SER A 211 -3.78 23.77 -25.85
CA SER A 211 -4.53 24.86 -26.50
C SER A 211 -5.81 25.18 -25.75
N ALA A 212 -6.37 26.37 -26.03
CA ALA A 212 -7.68 26.80 -25.53
C ALA A 212 -8.86 26.38 -26.43
N GLN A 213 -8.63 25.66 -27.52
CA GLN A 213 -9.72 25.12 -28.35
C GLN A 213 -10.52 24.08 -27.56
N GLU A 214 -11.80 23.96 -27.86
CA GLU A 214 -12.63 22.89 -27.31
C GLU A 214 -12.13 21.52 -27.83
N GLY A 215 -12.02 20.54 -26.91
CA GLY A 215 -11.40 19.24 -27.20
C GLY A 215 -9.89 19.18 -26.94
N SER A 216 -9.22 20.32 -26.84
CA SER A 216 -7.83 20.40 -26.35
C SER A 216 -7.79 20.79 -24.88
N PHE A 217 -6.67 20.53 -24.22
CA PHE A 217 -6.49 20.81 -22.79
C PHE A 217 -5.19 21.55 -22.51
N TYR A 218 -5.17 22.27 -21.38
CA TYR A 218 -3.96 22.82 -20.82
C TYR A 218 -3.88 22.48 -19.33
N TYR A 219 -3.00 21.55 -18.98
CA TYR A 219 -2.90 20.95 -17.64
C TYR A 219 -4.27 20.46 -17.11
N PRO A 220 -4.91 19.47 -17.75
CA PRO A 220 -6.14 18.87 -17.23
C PRO A 220 -5.84 18.16 -15.92
N ARG A 221 -6.75 18.25 -14.92
CA ARG A 221 -6.51 17.70 -13.59
C ARG A 221 -7.62 16.78 -13.10
N GLY A 222 -8.71 17.34 -12.59
CA GLY A 222 -9.82 16.57 -12.06
C GLY A 222 -10.71 15.97 -13.15
N LEU A 223 -11.19 14.77 -12.88
CA LEU A 223 -12.13 14.04 -13.73
C LEU A 223 -13.31 13.57 -12.90
N ALA A 224 -14.53 13.62 -13.46
CA ALA A 224 -15.70 12.98 -12.89
C ALA A 224 -16.59 12.40 -13.99
N VAL A 225 -16.99 11.14 -13.85
CA VAL A 225 -18.06 10.56 -14.67
C VAL A 225 -19.37 10.82 -13.97
N GLY A 226 -20.27 11.49 -14.67
CA GLY A 226 -21.62 11.78 -14.20
C GLY A 226 -22.65 10.77 -14.71
N PRO A 227 -23.89 10.85 -14.23
CA PRO A 227 -25.02 10.11 -14.81
C PRO A 227 -25.13 10.36 -16.31
N ASN A 228 -25.74 9.41 -17.03
CA ASN A 228 -25.92 9.45 -18.48
C ASN A 228 -24.63 9.38 -19.31
N ASP A 229 -23.60 8.72 -18.76
CA ASP A 229 -22.34 8.43 -19.46
C ASP A 229 -21.64 9.69 -20.00
N VAL A 230 -21.50 10.68 -19.15
CA VAL A 230 -20.79 11.93 -19.44
C VAL A 230 -19.53 12.03 -18.60
N LEU A 231 -18.46 12.57 -19.18
CA LEU A 231 -17.18 12.83 -18.52
C LEU A 231 -16.99 14.34 -18.39
N TYR A 232 -16.80 14.81 -17.17
CA TYR A 232 -16.40 16.19 -16.88
C TYR A 232 -14.89 16.24 -16.64
N ILE A 233 -14.25 17.29 -17.17
CA ILE A 233 -12.80 17.49 -17.13
C ILE A 233 -12.52 18.91 -16.65
N ALA A 234 -11.75 19.04 -15.57
CA ALA A 234 -11.19 20.33 -15.17
C ALA A 234 -9.99 20.64 -16.05
N ASP A 235 -10.20 21.49 -17.04
CA ASP A 235 -9.17 22.03 -17.93
C ASP A 235 -8.50 23.23 -17.23
N SER A 236 -7.68 22.90 -16.22
CA SER A 236 -7.24 23.81 -15.16
C SER A 236 -6.44 24.97 -15.69
N GLY A 237 -5.52 24.74 -16.63
CA GLY A 237 -4.72 25.82 -17.21
C GLY A 237 -5.52 26.75 -18.12
N ASN A 238 -6.66 26.32 -18.64
CA ASN A 238 -7.59 27.14 -19.40
C ASN A 238 -8.73 27.75 -18.55
N ASN A 239 -8.74 27.46 -17.24
CA ASN A 239 -9.72 28.00 -16.29
C ASN A 239 -11.18 27.69 -16.68
N ARG A 240 -11.44 26.46 -17.12
CA ARG A 240 -12.76 26.01 -17.60
C ARG A 240 -13.03 24.56 -17.22
N ILE A 241 -14.30 24.17 -17.36
CA ILE A 241 -14.73 22.77 -17.35
C ILE A 241 -15.14 22.41 -18.77
N GLN A 242 -14.76 21.21 -19.20
CA GLN A 242 -15.24 20.63 -20.45
C GLN A 242 -16.05 19.35 -20.17
N LYS A 243 -17.13 19.16 -20.89
CA LYS A 243 -18.01 17.98 -20.83
C LYS A 243 -17.90 17.21 -22.14
N PHE A 244 -17.70 15.91 -22.01
CA PHE A 244 -17.55 14.97 -23.12
C PHE A 244 -18.53 13.81 -22.98
N ASP A 245 -18.84 13.16 -24.11
CA ASP A 245 -19.32 11.77 -24.06
C ASP A 245 -18.15 10.82 -23.75
N LEU A 246 -18.44 9.56 -23.43
CA LEU A 246 -17.41 8.57 -23.12
C LEU A 246 -16.62 8.08 -24.34
N ASN A 247 -16.92 8.59 -25.55
CA ASN A 247 -16.18 8.32 -26.79
C ASN A 247 -15.20 9.45 -27.14
N GLY A 248 -15.19 10.55 -26.34
CA GLY A 248 -14.28 11.67 -26.53
C GLY A 248 -14.84 12.80 -27.40
N ASN A 249 -16.13 12.80 -27.70
CA ASN A 249 -16.75 13.91 -28.40
C ASN A 249 -17.07 15.03 -27.39
N VAL A 250 -16.66 16.27 -27.73
CA VAL A 250 -16.99 17.46 -26.95
C VAL A 250 -18.48 17.70 -27.00
N MET A 251 -19.11 17.85 -25.85
CA MET A 251 -20.51 18.20 -25.71
C MET A 251 -20.72 19.68 -25.37
N GLN A 252 -19.84 20.18 -24.45
CA GLN A 252 -19.96 21.54 -23.93
C GLN A 252 -18.69 21.95 -23.21
N ALA A 253 -18.43 23.27 -23.16
CA ALA A 253 -17.42 23.86 -22.31
C ALA A 253 -17.98 25.13 -21.66
N TRP A 254 -17.60 25.37 -20.37
CA TRP A 254 -17.98 26.58 -19.66
C TRP A 254 -16.90 26.99 -18.68
N GLY A 255 -16.96 28.24 -18.26
CA GLY A 255 -15.98 28.84 -17.39
C GLY A 255 -15.04 29.76 -18.14
N LYS A 256 -14.42 30.61 -17.38
CA LYS A 256 -13.33 31.52 -17.80
C LYS A 256 -12.62 32.03 -16.57
N PHE A 257 -11.43 32.51 -16.75
CA PHE A 257 -10.62 33.07 -15.68
C PHE A 257 -11.34 34.17 -14.90
N GLY A 258 -11.25 34.11 -13.57
CA GLY A 258 -11.75 35.17 -12.70
C GLY A 258 -11.33 34.97 -11.24
N PHE A 259 -10.71 36.00 -10.65
CA PHE A 259 -10.27 36.02 -9.25
C PHE A 259 -11.41 36.26 -8.26
N ALA A 260 -11.52 35.44 -7.19
CA ALA A 260 -12.53 35.60 -6.13
C ALA A 260 -12.43 36.89 -5.35
N TRP A 261 -11.23 37.37 -5.05
CA TRP A 261 -11.02 38.61 -4.30
C TRP A 261 -11.44 39.88 -5.06
N ARG A 262 -11.71 39.76 -6.35
CA ARG A 262 -12.34 40.81 -7.19
C ARG A 262 -13.84 40.53 -7.39
N GLY A 263 -14.48 39.67 -6.57
CA GLY A 263 -15.89 39.35 -6.70
C GLY A 263 -16.18 38.45 -7.90
N ALA A 264 -15.31 37.46 -8.18
CA ALA A 264 -15.54 36.55 -9.27
C ALA A 264 -16.95 35.95 -9.20
N ASP A 265 -17.70 36.16 -10.27
CA ASP A 265 -19.06 35.65 -10.40
C ASP A 265 -19.08 34.13 -10.40
N LEU A 266 -20.24 33.56 -10.17
CA LEU A 266 -20.51 32.15 -10.43
C LEU A 266 -20.11 31.79 -11.88
N GLY A 267 -19.51 30.63 -12.06
CA GLY A 267 -19.10 30.14 -13.38
C GLY A 267 -17.77 30.69 -13.89
N LYS A 268 -17.06 31.51 -13.09
CA LYS A 268 -15.65 31.86 -13.35
C LYS A 268 -14.73 31.05 -12.46
N PHE A 269 -13.56 30.69 -12.96
CA PHE A 269 -12.58 29.85 -12.26
C PHE A 269 -11.19 30.49 -12.23
N ASP A 270 -10.42 30.08 -11.24
CA ASP A 270 -8.98 30.23 -11.20
C ASP A 270 -8.36 28.90 -10.75
N VAL A 271 -7.76 28.19 -11.69
CA VAL A 271 -7.21 26.84 -11.54
C VAL A 271 -8.23 25.87 -10.92
N PRO A 272 -9.35 25.56 -11.61
CA PRO A 272 -10.28 24.50 -11.15
C PRO A 272 -9.54 23.18 -11.10
N TRP A 273 -9.70 22.42 -9.99
CA TRP A 273 -8.92 21.19 -9.79
C TRP A 273 -9.79 19.94 -9.66
N GLY A 274 -10.39 19.73 -8.50
CA GLY A 274 -11.19 18.54 -8.22
C GLY A 274 -12.61 18.63 -8.73
N LEU A 275 -13.12 17.50 -9.19
CA LEU A 275 -14.49 17.36 -9.69
C LEU A 275 -15.18 16.20 -8.99
N ALA A 276 -16.47 16.35 -8.67
CA ALA A 276 -17.35 15.26 -8.24
C ALA A 276 -18.76 15.50 -8.75
N THR A 277 -19.53 14.43 -8.95
CA THR A 277 -20.95 14.49 -9.30
C THR A 277 -21.81 13.87 -8.21
N ASP A 278 -23.00 14.46 -7.95
CA ASP A 278 -24.02 13.82 -7.12
C ASP A 278 -24.95 12.90 -7.97
N ALA A 279 -25.85 12.20 -7.29
CA ALA A 279 -26.79 11.28 -7.93
C ALA A 279 -27.78 12.00 -8.87
N ASP A 280 -28.03 13.28 -8.66
CA ASP A 280 -28.89 14.10 -9.52
C ASP A 280 -28.15 14.63 -10.75
N GLY A 281 -26.83 14.37 -10.84
CA GLY A 281 -25.96 14.81 -11.93
C GLY A 281 -25.45 16.25 -11.79
N ASN A 282 -25.57 16.86 -10.60
CA ASN A 282 -24.92 18.14 -10.36
C ASN A 282 -23.42 17.94 -10.22
N LEU A 283 -22.65 18.91 -10.73
CA LEU A 283 -21.20 18.91 -10.69
C LEU A 283 -20.70 19.84 -9.59
N TYR A 284 -19.77 19.35 -8.77
CA TYR A 284 -19.03 20.13 -7.78
C TYR A 284 -17.60 20.31 -8.24
N VAL A 285 -17.12 21.55 -8.16
CA VAL A 285 -15.81 21.96 -8.67
C VAL A 285 -15.05 22.66 -7.55
N SER A 286 -13.85 22.19 -7.23
CA SER A 286 -12.92 22.98 -6.42
C SER A 286 -12.28 24.05 -7.30
N ASP A 287 -12.59 25.29 -7.01
CA ASP A 287 -12.06 26.50 -7.64
C ASP A 287 -10.85 26.97 -6.80
N THR A 288 -9.74 26.25 -6.97
CA THR A 288 -8.64 26.13 -6.03
C THR A 288 -8.00 27.45 -5.68
N SER A 289 -7.56 28.24 -6.68
CA SER A 289 -6.94 29.54 -6.43
C SER A 289 -7.94 30.62 -5.97
N ASN A 290 -9.23 30.34 -6.08
CA ASN A 290 -10.30 31.18 -5.54
C ASN A 290 -10.77 30.73 -4.15
N ALA A 291 -10.14 29.70 -3.56
CA ALA A 291 -10.43 29.19 -2.22
C ALA A 291 -11.93 28.89 -2.00
N ARG A 292 -12.59 28.25 -2.96
CA ARG A 292 -14.03 27.96 -2.90
C ARG A 292 -14.41 26.69 -3.65
N ILE A 293 -15.63 26.22 -3.37
CA ILE A 293 -16.31 25.19 -4.15
C ILE A 293 -17.46 25.84 -4.92
N GLN A 294 -17.70 25.40 -6.15
CA GLN A 294 -18.86 25.79 -6.95
C GLN A 294 -19.68 24.58 -7.34
N LYS A 295 -21.02 24.71 -7.31
CA LYS A 295 -21.98 23.69 -7.75
C LYS A 295 -22.65 24.13 -9.04
N PHE A 296 -22.79 23.19 -9.97
CA PHE A 296 -23.43 23.37 -11.27
C PHE A 296 -24.45 22.29 -11.53
N THR A 297 -25.46 22.57 -12.36
CA THR A 297 -26.26 21.52 -12.99
C THR A 297 -25.44 20.77 -14.05
N SER A 298 -25.97 19.65 -14.53
CA SER A 298 -25.33 18.85 -15.59
C SER A 298 -25.13 19.58 -16.93
N ASP A 299 -25.84 20.67 -17.15
CA ASP A 299 -25.73 21.54 -18.33
C ASP A 299 -24.83 22.78 -18.10
N GLY A 300 -24.10 22.84 -16.97
CA GLY A 300 -23.15 23.88 -16.66
C GLY A 300 -23.77 25.17 -16.11
N THR A 301 -25.09 25.16 -15.80
CA THR A 301 -25.73 26.30 -15.13
C THR A 301 -25.23 26.39 -13.69
N SER A 302 -24.69 27.54 -13.31
CA SER A 302 -24.16 27.77 -11.95
C SER A 302 -25.30 27.83 -10.93
N LEU A 303 -25.23 27.03 -9.88
CA LEU A 303 -26.24 26.98 -8.81
C LEU A 303 -25.80 27.73 -7.56
N LEU A 304 -24.57 27.43 -7.08
CA LEU A 304 -24.16 27.78 -5.74
C LEU A 304 -22.63 27.87 -5.66
N LYS A 305 -22.12 28.71 -4.77
CA LYS A 305 -20.70 28.72 -4.36
C LYS A 305 -20.61 28.91 -2.85
N TRP A 306 -19.58 28.32 -2.24
CA TRP A 306 -19.23 28.54 -0.84
C TRP A 306 -17.72 28.42 -0.63
N GLY A 307 -17.26 28.91 0.51
CA GLY A 307 -15.84 29.00 0.83
C GLY A 307 -15.28 30.41 0.56
N ARG A 308 -14.18 30.67 1.18
CA ARG A 308 -13.36 31.88 1.04
C ARG A 308 -11.97 31.59 1.58
N ASP A 309 -11.00 32.38 1.20
CA ASP A 309 -9.63 32.26 1.69
C ASP A 309 -9.54 32.38 3.22
N GLY A 310 -8.85 31.42 3.86
CA GLY A 310 -8.65 31.40 5.30
C GLY A 310 -8.53 29.98 5.89
N SER A 311 -8.30 29.93 7.22
CA SER A 311 -8.10 28.70 7.99
C SER A 311 -9.17 28.46 9.06
N PHE A 312 -10.27 29.18 9.03
CA PHE A 312 -11.41 29.03 9.97
C PHE A 312 -12.54 28.21 9.32
N ASP A 313 -13.49 27.75 10.13
CA ASP A 313 -14.61 26.92 9.68
C ASP A 313 -15.32 27.53 8.47
N GLY A 314 -15.45 26.74 7.39
CA GLY A 314 -16.05 27.16 6.14
C GLY A 314 -15.16 28.01 5.22
N ALA A 315 -13.90 28.22 5.59
CA ALA A 315 -12.85 28.76 4.73
C ALA A 315 -12.02 27.64 4.12
N PHE A 316 -11.27 27.92 3.07
CA PHE A 316 -10.34 27.01 2.43
C PHE A 316 -9.03 27.73 2.10
N PHE A 317 -7.95 26.92 1.99
CA PHE A 317 -6.68 27.39 1.47
C PHE A 317 -6.10 26.36 0.48
N PHE A 318 -6.32 26.59 -0.81
CA PHE A 318 -6.06 25.67 -1.92
C PHE A 318 -6.87 24.36 -1.83
N PRO A 319 -8.23 24.40 -1.81
CA PRO A 319 -9.02 23.19 -1.88
C PRO A 319 -8.77 22.46 -3.22
N ARG A 320 -8.40 21.17 -3.17
CA ARG A 320 -8.10 20.38 -4.37
C ARG A 320 -9.09 19.24 -4.57
N GLY A 321 -9.04 18.21 -3.75
CA GLY A 321 -9.96 17.09 -3.87
C GLY A 321 -11.37 17.45 -3.43
N VAL A 322 -12.38 17.02 -4.18
CA VAL A 322 -13.78 17.08 -3.77
C VAL A 322 -14.43 15.72 -4.03
N ALA A 323 -15.26 15.28 -3.10
CA ALA A 323 -16.06 14.06 -3.24
C ALA A 323 -17.47 14.31 -2.70
N VAL A 324 -18.44 13.55 -3.23
CA VAL A 324 -19.83 13.59 -2.77
C VAL A 324 -20.26 12.17 -2.45
N ASP A 325 -20.84 11.95 -1.25
CA ASP A 325 -21.38 10.65 -0.90
C ASP A 325 -22.83 10.47 -1.42
N PHE A 326 -23.35 9.26 -1.23
CA PHE A 326 -24.68 8.89 -1.70
C PHE A 326 -25.85 9.59 -0.97
N VAL A 327 -25.59 10.24 0.18
CA VAL A 327 -26.56 11.03 0.93
C VAL A 327 -26.41 12.55 0.69
N GLY A 328 -25.44 12.95 -0.16
CA GLY A 328 -25.22 14.32 -0.56
C GLY A 328 -24.25 15.12 0.34
N ASN A 329 -23.50 14.45 1.24
CA ASN A 329 -22.41 15.13 1.96
C ASN A 329 -21.25 15.41 1.02
N ILE A 330 -20.65 16.58 1.18
CA ILE A 330 -19.52 17.03 0.36
C ILE A 330 -18.26 17.02 1.21
N PHE A 331 -17.25 16.32 0.76
CA PHE A 331 -15.93 16.23 1.38
C PHE A 331 -14.94 17.02 0.53
N VAL A 332 -14.14 17.86 1.16
CA VAL A 332 -13.14 18.68 0.50
C VAL A 332 -11.78 18.43 1.14
N ALA A 333 -10.79 18.11 0.30
CA ALA A 333 -9.40 18.08 0.75
C ALA A 333 -8.82 19.48 0.63
N ASP A 334 -8.58 20.11 1.76
CA ASP A 334 -8.06 21.47 1.88
C ASP A 334 -6.55 21.43 2.11
N GLU A 335 -5.77 21.45 1.00
CA GLU A 335 -4.35 21.07 0.99
C GLU A 335 -3.49 21.86 1.97
N SER A 336 -3.74 23.14 2.12
CA SER A 336 -2.85 24.03 2.89
C SER A 336 -3.35 24.31 4.31
N ASN A 337 -4.54 23.83 4.68
CA ASN A 337 -5.06 23.92 6.06
C ASN A 337 -4.87 22.59 6.85
N ASN A 338 -4.41 21.49 6.21
CA ASN A 338 -4.21 20.13 6.76
C ASN A 338 -5.45 19.51 7.39
#